data_10ad13b5d3750a8f181c896b47bf744d
#
_entry.id   10ad13b5d3750a8f181c896b47bf744d
#
_cell.length_a   1.000
_cell.length_b   1.000
_cell.length_c   1.000
_cell.angle_alpha   90.00
_cell.angle_beta   90.00
_cell.angle_gamma   90.00
#
_symmetry.space_group_name_H-M   'P 1'
#
loop_
_entity.id
_entity.type
_entity.pdbx_description
1 polymer ?
#
loop_
_entity_poly.entity_id
_entity_poly.type
_entity_poly.pdbx_seq_one_letter_code
_entity_poly.pdbx_strand_id
1 'polypeptide(L)'
;MENVFSGEILNITPFKKGFVFATKGTTADGRLKANFYGYDAINDKFTHIKKSVYLKIKFGYEYEEIASQLGDYVSCDVGILNDNRVMAIFPNGEYNIFNTDGSLNVSSLLTYHGSPVCDIAVDGAYVWCAVPGENAIIKYSPREGRILLRVGGGDATAFENPCAVTLNGSTLYICNQSSKKIRTLNIQTNSVRDYRVFNEKVYKYINVMGREFVWLKSGLYILD
;
A
#
# COMPACT_ATOMS: atom_id res chain seq x y z
N MET A 1 8.74 -18.88 8.43
CA MET A 1 8.31 -18.06 7.26
C MET A 1 8.16 -18.98 6.06
N GLU A 2 6.97 -19.08 5.50
CA GLU A 2 6.60 -19.99 4.40
C GLU A 2 6.34 -19.17 3.12
N ASN A 3 6.89 -19.60 1.97
CA ASN A 3 6.64 -18.97 0.67
C ASN A 3 5.26 -19.42 0.15
N VAL A 4 4.39 -18.48 -0.12
CA VAL A 4 3.04 -18.74 -0.65
C VAL A 4 2.87 -18.32 -2.11
N PHE A 5 3.77 -17.48 -2.62
CA PHE A 5 3.79 -17.08 -4.02
C PHE A 5 5.20 -16.65 -4.43
N SER A 6 5.69 -17.22 -5.53
CA SER A 6 6.96 -16.83 -6.15
C SER A 6 6.69 -16.15 -7.49
N GLY A 7 7.23 -14.95 -7.68
CA GLY A 7 7.06 -14.17 -8.90
C GLY A 7 7.13 -12.66 -8.64
N GLU A 8 7.17 -11.89 -9.71
CA GLU A 8 7.23 -10.43 -9.64
C GLU A 8 5.83 -9.87 -9.34
N ILE A 9 5.64 -9.39 -8.11
CA ILE A 9 4.42 -8.74 -7.67
C ILE A 9 4.48 -7.26 -8.06
N LEU A 10 3.37 -6.72 -8.55
CA LEU A 10 3.23 -5.32 -8.96
C LEU A 10 2.58 -4.47 -7.87
N ASN A 11 1.57 -5.02 -7.20
CA ASN A 11 0.89 -4.35 -6.10
C ASN A 11 0.08 -5.37 -5.28
N ILE A 12 -0.11 -5.09 -3.99
CA ILE A 12 -0.98 -5.84 -3.08
C ILE A 12 -1.90 -4.86 -2.36
N THR A 13 -3.20 -5.15 -2.35
CA THR A 13 -4.20 -4.34 -1.64
C THR A 13 -4.96 -5.23 -0.65
N PRO A 14 -4.86 -4.95 0.66
CA PRO A 14 -5.64 -5.65 1.68
C PRO A 14 -7.12 -5.24 1.64
N PHE A 15 -7.99 -6.16 2.05
CA PHE A 15 -9.39 -5.90 2.33
C PHE A 15 -9.85 -6.71 3.55
N LYS A 16 -11.09 -6.52 4.00
CA LYS A 16 -11.58 -7.07 5.29
C LYS A 16 -11.34 -8.58 5.48
N LYS A 17 -11.43 -9.37 4.40
CA LYS A 17 -11.37 -10.84 4.48
C LYS A 17 -10.14 -11.44 3.78
N GLY A 18 -9.21 -10.62 3.36
CA GLY A 18 -8.05 -11.09 2.60
C GLY A 18 -7.24 -9.96 1.97
N PHE A 19 -6.67 -10.26 0.84
CA PHE A 19 -6.02 -9.28 -0.03
C PHE A 19 -6.11 -9.71 -1.49
N VAL A 20 -6.01 -8.74 -2.38
CA VAL A 20 -5.83 -8.98 -3.82
C VAL A 20 -4.46 -8.50 -4.25
N PHE A 21 -3.86 -9.16 -5.22
CA PHE A 21 -2.56 -8.73 -5.74
C PHE A 21 -2.47 -8.95 -7.25
N ALA A 22 -1.65 -8.11 -7.87
CA ALA A 22 -1.31 -8.20 -9.27
C ALA A 22 0.14 -8.62 -9.43
N THR A 23 0.41 -9.45 -10.43
CA THR A 23 1.75 -9.93 -10.75
C THR A 23 2.08 -9.67 -12.20
N LYS A 24 3.36 -9.52 -12.50
CA LYS A 24 3.84 -9.47 -13.86
C LYS A 24 3.76 -10.85 -14.51
N GLY A 25 3.27 -10.88 -15.73
CA GLY A 25 3.21 -12.06 -16.57
C GLY A 25 3.51 -11.74 -18.03
N THR A 26 3.52 -12.75 -18.85
CA THR A 26 3.68 -12.62 -20.30
C THR A 26 2.58 -13.37 -21.03
N THR A 27 2.16 -12.84 -22.17
CA THR A 27 1.27 -13.54 -23.11
C THR A 27 2.05 -14.54 -23.94
N ALA A 28 1.37 -15.42 -24.67
CA ALA A 28 2.02 -16.41 -25.55
C ALA A 28 2.91 -15.77 -26.64
N ASP A 29 2.59 -14.55 -27.06
CA ASP A 29 3.38 -13.75 -28.02
C ASP A 29 4.47 -12.88 -27.35
N GLY A 30 4.74 -13.08 -26.03
CA GLY A 30 5.81 -12.42 -25.31
C GLY A 30 5.50 -11.01 -24.79
N ARG A 31 4.26 -10.49 -24.96
CA ARG A 31 3.87 -9.17 -24.43
C ARG A 31 3.67 -9.24 -22.93
N LEU A 32 4.02 -8.14 -22.25
CA LEU A 32 3.77 -8.01 -20.81
C LEU A 32 2.26 -7.95 -20.54
N LYS A 33 1.82 -8.67 -19.52
CA LYS A 33 0.47 -8.62 -18.96
C LYS A 33 0.51 -8.68 -17.46
N ALA A 34 -0.54 -8.22 -16.80
CA ALA A 34 -0.76 -8.47 -15.39
C ALA A 34 -1.66 -9.71 -15.19
N ASN A 35 -1.32 -10.54 -14.21
CA ASN A 35 -2.19 -11.58 -13.70
C ASN A 35 -2.70 -11.15 -12.33
N PHE A 36 -3.92 -11.54 -11.97
CA PHE A 36 -4.60 -11.08 -10.77
C PHE A 36 -4.99 -12.25 -9.89
N TYR A 37 -4.77 -12.11 -8.59
CA TYR A 37 -5.04 -13.14 -7.59
C TYR A 37 -5.75 -12.54 -6.39
N GLY A 38 -6.57 -13.34 -5.74
CA GLY A 38 -7.18 -13.06 -4.46
C GLY A 38 -6.77 -14.12 -3.43
N TYR A 39 -6.54 -13.68 -2.21
CA TYR A 39 -6.41 -14.54 -1.04
C TYR A 39 -7.62 -14.34 -0.14
N ASP A 40 -8.30 -15.44 0.19
CA ASP A 40 -9.39 -15.49 1.17
C ASP A 40 -8.84 -16.04 2.50
N ALA A 41 -8.76 -15.18 3.51
CA ALA A 41 -8.22 -15.56 4.82
C ALA A 41 -9.16 -16.46 5.63
N ILE A 42 -10.45 -16.52 5.30
CA ILE A 42 -11.42 -17.40 5.97
C ILE A 42 -11.20 -18.85 5.52
N ASN A 43 -11.01 -19.05 4.22
CA ASN A 43 -10.86 -20.38 3.62
C ASN A 43 -9.39 -20.76 3.38
N ASP A 44 -8.44 -19.88 3.72
CA ASP A 44 -7.01 -20.05 3.48
C ASP A 44 -6.70 -20.46 2.03
N LYS A 45 -7.24 -19.68 1.08
CA LYS A 45 -7.21 -20.06 -0.32
C LYS A 45 -6.78 -18.92 -1.23
N PHE A 46 -5.82 -19.22 -2.11
CA PHE A 46 -5.46 -18.37 -3.25
C PHE A 46 -6.27 -18.76 -4.48
N THR A 47 -6.77 -17.77 -5.21
CA THR A 47 -7.52 -17.95 -6.46
C THR A 47 -7.08 -16.97 -7.52
N HIS A 48 -7.02 -17.42 -8.78
CA HIS A 48 -6.88 -16.51 -9.91
C HIS A 48 -8.21 -15.77 -10.14
N ILE A 49 -8.15 -14.44 -10.29
CA ILE A 49 -9.33 -13.60 -10.49
C ILE A 49 -9.21 -12.75 -11.76
N LYS A 50 -10.34 -12.21 -12.24
CA LYS A 50 -10.35 -11.28 -13.37
C LYS A 50 -9.88 -9.89 -12.93
N LYS A 51 -9.33 -9.08 -13.88
CA LYS A 51 -8.95 -7.69 -13.64
C LYS A 51 -10.10 -6.88 -13.03
N SER A 52 -11.32 -7.04 -13.54
CA SER A 52 -12.51 -6.36 -13.03
C SER A 52 -12.80 -6.68 -11.55
N VAL A 53 -12.64 -7.93 -11.15
CA VAL A 53 -12.79 -8.34 -9.74
C VAL A 53 -11.69 -7.74 -8.87
N TYR A 54 -10.44 -7.74 -9.36
CA TYR A 54 -9.31 -7.10 -8.67
C TYR A 54 -9.57 -5.61 -8.43
N LEU A 55 -9.92 -4.86 -9.47
CA LEU A 55 -10.20 -3.43 -9.36
C LEU A 55 -11.40 -3.13 -8.46
N LYS A 56 -12.47 -3.93 -8.57
CA LYS A 56 -13.65 -3.82 -7.72
C LYS A 56 -13.32 -3.96 -6.23
N ILE A 57 -12.51 -4.94 -5.87
CA ILE A 57 -12.07 -5.11 -4.48
C ILE A 57 -11.15 -3.97 -4.06
N LYS A 58 -10.18 -3.61 -4.91
CA LYS A 58 -9.20 -2.56 -4.65
C LYS A 58 -9.85 -1.20 -4.37
N PHE A 59 -10.87 -0.84 -5.14
CA PHE A 59 -11.58 0.44 -5.04
C PHE A 59 -12.86 0.40 -4.18
N GLY A 60 -13.21 -0.75 -3.59
CA GLY A 60 -14.38 -0.84 -2.70
C GLY A 60 -15.71 -0.99 -3.41
N TYR A 61 -15.78 -1.83 -4.45
CA TYR A 61 -17.00 -2.28 -5.14
C TYR A 61 -17.77 -1.26 -6.00
N GLU A 62 -17.63 0.04 -5.78
CA GLU A 62 -18.46 1.06 -6.43
C GLU A 62 -17.76 1.78 -7.59
N TYR A 63 -16.45 1.59 -7.75
CA TYR A 63 -15.60 2.37 -8.65
C TYR A 63 -15.01 1.58 -9.84
N GLU A 64 -15.54 0.39 -10.12
CA GLU A 64 -15.02 -0.49 -11.18
C GLU A 64 -15.03 0.19 -12.57
N GLU A 65 -16.11 0.90 -12.87
CA GLU A 65 -16.28 1.55 -14.17
C GLU A 65 -15.28 2.69 -14.37
N ILE A 66 -14.99 3.44 -13.31
CA ILE A 66 -14.01 4.53 -13.32
C ILE A 66 -12.59 4.00 -13.43
N ALA A 67 -12.25 2.99 -12.63
CA ALA A 67 -10.93 2.37 -12.67
C ALA A 67 -10.63 1.76 -14.06
N SER A 68 -11.66 1.31 -14.80
CA SER A 68 -11.50 0.81 -16.17
C SER A 68 -11.21 1.92 -17.18
N GLN A 69 -11.68 3.14 -16.94
CA GLN A 69 -11.54 4.30 -17.82
C GLN A 69 -10.24 5.09 -17.61
N LEU A 70 -9.68 5.06 -16.41
CA LEU A 70 -8.57 5.93 -15.99
C LEU A 70 -7.17 5.31 -16.15
N GLY A 71 -7.00 4.25 -16.93
CA GLY A 71 -5.70 3.71 -17.25
C GLY A 71 -5.14 2.74 -16.21
N ASP A 72 -3.86 2.82 -15.84
CA ASP A 72 -3.17 1.77 -15.09
C ASP A 72 -3.23 1.97 -13.56
N TYR A 73 -4.39 1.70 -12.97
CA TYR A 73 -4.56 1.65 -11.51
C TYR A 73 -4.07 0.34 -10.86
N VAL A 74 -3.37 -0.49 -11.58
CA VAL A 74 -2.82 -1.74 -11.03
C VAL A 74 -1.73 -1.45 -10.00
N SER A 75 -0.86 -0.47 -10.27
CA SER A 75 0.30 -0.14 -9.44
C SER A 75 0.05 0.90 -8.34
N CYS A 76 -1.10 1.58 -8.31
CA CYS A 76 -1.40 2.56 -7.26
C CYS A 76 -1.78 1.87 -5.94
N ASP A 77 -1.54 2.56 -4.81
CA ASP A 77 -2.16 2.21 -3.54
C ASP A 77 -3.49 2.94 -3.35
N VAL A 78 -4.40 2.32 -2.60
CA VAL A 78 -5.76 2.83 -2.42
C VAL A 78 -6.14 2.81 -0.95
N GLY A 79 -6.71 3.92 -0.48
CA GLY A 79 -7.27 4.04 0.85
C GLY A 79 -8.70 4.59 0.81
N ILE A 80 -9.61 3.97 1.58
CA ILE A 80 -10.98 4.45 1.76
C ILE A 80 -11.00 5.37 2.97
N LEU A 81 -11.32 6.64 2.74
CA LEU A 81 -11.42 7.67 3.78
C LEU A 81 -12.70 7.46 4.62
N ASN A 82 -12.77 8.09 5.79
CA ASN A 82 -13.91 7.95 6.71
C ASN A 82 -15.25 8.50 6.17
N ASP A 83 -15.21 9.32 5.13
CA ASP A 83 -16.38 9.84 4.39
C ASP A 83 -16.70 9.02 3.13
N ASN A 84 -16.14 7.82 3.04
CA ASN A 84 -16.26 6.86 1.92
C ASN A 84 -15.69 7.36 0.59
N ARG A 85 -15.01 8.50 0.54
CA ARG A 85 -14.20 8.87 -0.63
C ARG A 85 -13.00 7.94 -0.73
N VAL A 86 -12.52 7.73 -1.94
CA VAL A 86 -11.38 6.85 -2.21
C VAL A 86 -10.20 7.69 -2.66
N MET A 87 -9.08 7.55 -1.95
CA MET A 87 -7.80 8.13 -2.34
C MET A 87 -6.94 7.05 -3.01
N ALA A 88 -6.54 7.28 -4.26
CA ALA A 88 -5.58 6.45 -4.98
C ALA A 88 -4.29 7.24 -5.15
N ILE A 89 -3.15 6.65 -4.80
CA ILE A 89 -1.83 7.26 -4.93
C ILE A 89 -0.89 6.39 -5.75
N PHE A 90 -0.13 7.01 -6.63
CA PHE A 90 0.88 6.37 -7.47
C PHE A 90 2.28 6.55 -6.87
N PRO A 91 3.24 5.67 -7.19
CA PRO A 91 4.60 5.73 -6.64
C PRO A 91 5.38 7.03 -6.95
N ASN A 92 4.94 7.80 -7.95
CA ASN A 92 5.50 9.11 -8.31
C ASN A 92 4.88 10.28 -7.52
N GLY A 93 3.97 10.00 -6.58
CA GLY A 93 3.28 10.99 -5.76
C GLY A 93 2.02 11.58 -6.38
N GLU A 94 1.69 11.27 -7.62
CA GLU A 94 0.39 11.63 -8.20
C GLU A 94 -0.71 10.94 -7.42
N TYR A 95 -1.80 11.67 -7.12
CA TYR A 95 -2.95 11.08 -6.43
C TYR A 95 -4.26 11.62 -6.96
N ASN A 96 -5.27 10.78 -6.86
CA ASN A 96 -6.66 11.10 -7.17
C ASN A 96 -7.54 10.81 -5.95
N ILE A 97 -8.52 11.68 -5.69
CA ILE A 97 -9.59 11.43 -4.73
C ILE A 97 -10.89 11.38 -5.49
N PHE A 98 -11.62 10.28 -5.31
CA PHE A 98 -12.94 10.05 -5.90
C PHE A 98 -14.03 10.26 -4.86
N ASN A 99 -15.12 10.90 -5.25
CA ASN A 99 -16.34 11.00 -4.46
C ASN A 99 -17.04 9.64 -4.35
N THR A 100 -18.05 9.55 -3.48
CA THR A 100 -18.84 8.33 -3.27
C THR A 100 -19.64 7.88 -4.50
N ASP A 101 -19.91 8.77 -5.42
CA ASP A 101 -20.54 8.48 -6.72
C ASP A 101 -19.52 8.10 -7.81
N GLY A 102 -18.23 8.06 -7.43
CA GLY A 102 -17.13 7.71 -8.32
C GLY A 102 -16.60 8.86 -9.19
N SER A 103 -17.19 10.04 -9.12
CA SER A 103 -16.64 11.21 -9.82
C SER A 103 -15.29 11.63 -9.24
N LEU A 104 -14.40 12.12 -10.11
CA LEU A 104 -13.11 12.65 -9.69
C LEU A 104 -13.32 13.98 -8.94
N ASN A 105 -12.84 14.03 -7.69
CA ASN A 105 -12.91 15.23 -6.85
C ASN A 105 -11.59 16.01 -6.88
N VAL A 106 -10.47 15.32 -6.71
CA VAL A 106 -9.13 15.93 -6.67
C VAL A 106 -8.17 15.12 -7.54
N SER A 107 -7.35 15.80 -8.31
CA SER A 107 -6.17 15.23 -8.97
C SER A 107 -5.00 16.15 -8.70
N SER A 108 -3.94 15.67 -8.08
CA SER A 108 -2.81 16.48 -7.64
C SER A 108 -1.55 15.63 -7.40
N LEU A 109 -0.50 16.29 -6.91
CA LEU A 109 0.78 15.68 -6.56
C LEU A 109 1.04 15.86 -5.05
N LEU A 110 1.32 14.77 -4.35
CA LEU A 110 1.69 14.79 -2.93
C LEU A 110 3.18 14.55 -2.79
N THR A 111 3.88 15.59 -2.39
CA THR A 111 5.32 15.57 -2.14
C THR A 111 5.64 16.14 -0.76
N TYR A 112 6.78 15.75 -0.22
CA TYR A 112 7.38 16.38 0.96
C TYR A 112 8.83 16.75 0.63
N HIS A 113 9.18 18.04 0.74
CA HIS A 113 10.46 18.63 0.30
C HIS A 113 10.86 18.23 -1.15
N GLY A 114 9.88 18.15 -2.05
CA GLY A 114 10.09 17.72 -3.43
C GLY A 114 10.17 16.21 -3.65
N SER A 115 10.23 15.40 -2.60
CA SER A 115 10.23 13.94 -2.68
C SER A 115 8.79 13.39 -2.73
N PRO A 116 8.47 12.50 -3.68
CA PRO A 116 7.12 11.96 -3.81
C PRO A 116 6.75 11.03 -2.66
N VAL A 117 5.48 11.07 -2.28
CA VAL A 117 4.83 10.01 -1.47
C VAL A 117 4.61 8.79 -2.35
N CYS A 118 4.90 7.59 -1.83
CA CYS A 118 4.79 6.36 -2.63
C CYS A 118 3.73 5.36 -2.13
N ASP A 119 3.28 5.48 -0.88
CA ASP A 119 2.29 4.57 -0.27
C ASP A 119 1.55 5.26 0.87
N ILE A 120 0.31 4.82 1.13
CA ILE A 120 -0.58 5.41 2.13
C ILE A 120 -1.26 4.36 3.01
N ALA A 121 -1.54 4.74 4.27
CA ALA A 121 -2.41 4.00 5.18
C ALA A 121 -3.42 4.96 5.81
N VAL A 122 -4.72 4.64 5.69
CA VAL A 122 -5.80 5.51 6.17
C VAL A 122 -5.98 5.40 7.68
N ASP A 123 -6.09 6.55 8.35
CA ASP A 123 -6.35 6.72 9.77
C ASP A 123 -7.55 7.69 9.93
N GLY A 124 -8.75 7.20 9.74
CA GLY A 124 -9.97 7.99 9.78
C GLY A 124 -10.02 9.05 8.67
N ALA A 125 -9.95 10.34 9.06
CA ALA A 125 -9.92 11.46 8.13
C ALA A 125 -8.53 11.82 7.60
N TYR A 126 -7.50 11.12 8.07
CA TYR A 126 -6.10 11.36 7.76
C TYR A 126 -5.47 10.17 7.05
N VAL A 127 -4.31 10.41 6.45
CA VAL A 127 -3.50 9.35 5.86
C VAL A 127 -2.05 9.45 6.35
N TRP A 128 -1.48 8.30 6.69
CA TRP A 128 -0.06 8.16 6.94
C TRP A 128 0.62 7.78 5.63
N CYS A 129 1.69 8.46 5.29
CA CYS A 129 2.32 8.37 3.99
C CYS A 129 3.81 8.05 4.11
N ALA A 130 4.32 7.18 3.25
CA ALA A 130 5.75 6.90 3.12
C ALA A 130 6.41 7.87 2.13
N VAL A 131 7.52 8.48 2.54
CA VAL A 131 8.34 9.40 1.73
C VAL A 131 9.77 8.87 1.67
N PRO A 132 10.10 7.99 0.70
CA PRO A 132 11.40 7.32 0.62
C PRO A 132 12.57 8.28 0.52
N GLY A 133 12.47 9.31 -0.33
CA GLY A 133 13.55 10.28 -0.57
C GLY A 133 13.92 11.15 0.63
N GLU A 134 13.02 11.22 1.62
CA GLU A 134 13.25 11.99 2.85
C GLU A 134 13.50 11.12 4.08
N ASN A 135 13.49 9.79 3.92
CA ASN A 135 13.53 8.84 5.04
C ASN A 135 12.49 9.17 6.13
N ALA A 136 11.29 9.55 5.71
CA ALA A 136 10.25 10.07 6.58
C ALA A 136 8.90 9.38 6.38
N ILE A 137 8.11 9.41 7.45
CA ILE A 137 6.68 9.13 7.45
C ILE A 137 5.98 10.44 7.80
N ILE A 138 4.97 10.80 7.00
CA ILE A 138 4.17 12.00 7.25
C ILE A 138 2.71 11.63 7.50
N LYS A 139 2.02 12.46 8.29
CA LYS A 139 0.56 12.44 8.44
C LYS A 139 -0.01 13.59 7.63
N TYR A 140 -0.89 13.27 6.69
CA TYR A 140 -1.50 14.22 5.74
C TYR A 140 -3.02 14.30 5.97
N SER A 141 -3.56 15.51 5.86
CA SER A 141 -5.01 15.76 5.84
C SER A 141 -5.48 15.97 4.40
N PRO A 142 -6.15 14.99 3.79
CA PRO A 142 -6.73 15.18 2.44
C PRO A 142 -7.77 16.29 2.36
N ARG A 143 -8.49 16.53 3.48
CA ARG A 143 -9.50 17.61 3.58
C ARG A 143 -8.86 19.00 3.58
N GLU A 144 -7.75 19.16 4.31
CA GLU A 144 -7.09 20.46 4.48
C GLU A 144 -5.98 20.70 3.45
N GLY A 145 -5.60 19.65 2.70
CA GLY A 145 -4.51 19.70 1.72
C GLY A 145 -3.14 19.96 2.34
N ARG A 146 -2.91 19.60 3.62
CA ARG A 146 -1.65 19.90 4.32
C ARG A 146 -1.09 18.74 5.13
N ILE A 147 0.21 18.75 5.31
CA ILE A 147 0.94 17.84 6.20
C ILE A 147 0.78 18.34 7.64
N LEU A 148 0.39 17.41 8.54
CA LEU A 148 0.13 17.69 9.95
C LEU A 148 1.30 17.31 10.85
N LEU A 149 2.01 16.23 10.50
CA LEU A 149 3.08 15.66 11.31
C LEU A 149 4.12 15.00 10.41
N ARG A 150 5.36 15.01 10.88
CA ARG A 150 6.47 14.23 10.32
C ARG A 150 7.13 13.41 11.42
N VAL A 151 7.47 12.16 11.11
CA VAL A 151 8.34 11.30 11.92
C VAL A 151 9.50 10.83 11.06
N GLY A 152 10.72 10.92 11.58
CA GLY A 152 11.95 10.64 10.84
C GLY A 152 12.36 11.80 9.91
N GLY A 153 13.24 11.52 8.97
CA GLY A 153 13.82 12.50 8.05
C GLY A 153 15.01 13.29 8.62
N GLY A 154 15.70 14.04 7.78
CA GLY A 154 16.93 14.74 8.17
C GLY A 154 17.99 13.77 8.71
N ASP A 155 18.62 14.12 9.83
CA ASP A 155 19.65 13.29 10.48
C ASP A 155 19.06 12.13 11.32
N ALA A 156 17.73 11.98 11.36
CA ALA A 156 17.08 10.95 12.13
C ALA A 156 17.20 9.59 11.43
N THR A 157 17.71 8.58 12.14
CA THR A 157 17.87 7.20 11.65
C THR A 157 16.62 6.34 11.85
N ALA A 158 15.45 6.98 12.03
CA ALA A 158 14.21 6.25 12.30
C ALA A 158 13.80 5.37 11.12
N PHE A 159 14.02 5.82 9.87
CA PHE A 159 13.65 5.10 8.67
C PHE A 159 14.77 5.17 7.62
N GLU A 160 14.81 4.16 6.73
CA GLU A 160 15.79 4.07 5.65
C GLU A 160 15.09 3.60 4.37
N ASN A 161 14.75 4.55 3.50
CA ASN A 161 13.96 4.32 2.29
C ASN A 161 12.62 3.62 2.60
N PRO A 162 11.74 4.25 3.41
CA PRO A 162 10.43 3.69 3.73
C PRO A 162 9.57 3.64 2.46
N CYS A 163 9.13 2.46 2.05
CA CYS A 163 8.46 2.24 0.77
C CYS A 163 6.99 1.83 0.91
N ALA A 164 6.57 1.39 2.09
CA ALA A 164 5.19 1.02 2.34
C ALA A 164 4.81 1.21 3.80
N VAL A 165 3.54 1.48 4.02
CA VAL A 165 2.92 1.65 5.33
C VAL A 165 1.64 0.81 5.43
N THR A 166 1.41 0.20 6.60
CA THR A 166 0.19 -0.56 6.89
C THR A 166 -0.25 -0.25 8.31
N LEU A 167 -1.45 0.27 8.48
CA LEU A 167 -2.00 0.59 9.79
C LEU A 167 -2.81 -0.60 10.34
N ASN A 168 -2.52 -1.00 11.57
CA ASN A 168 -3.30 -1.96 12.33
C ASN A 168 -3.52 -1.43 13.76
N GLY A 169 -4.73 -1.04 14.07
CA GLY A 169 -5.04 -0.33 15.32
C GLY A 169 -4.22 0.96 15.46
N SER A 170 -3.46 1.09 16.54
CA SER A 170 -2.59 2.25 16.78
C SER A 170 -1.13 2.04 16.31
N THR A 171 -0.86 0.95 15.61
CA THR A 171 0.48 0.61 15.13
C THR A 171 0.57 0.72 13.63
N LEU A 172 1.45 1.58 13.15
CA LEU A 172 1.82 1.68 11.75
C LEU A 172 3.06 0.82 11.50
N TYR A 173 2.95 -0.15 10.61
CA TYR A 173 4.06 -0.99 10.14
C TYR A 173 4.67 -0.34 8.92
N ILE A 174 5.99 -0.16 8.93
CA ILE A 174 6.73 0.58 7.91
C ILE A 174 7.80 -0.33 7.32
N CYS A 175 7.71 -0.59 6.03
CA CYS A 175 8.70 -1.36 5.29
C CYS A 175 9.85 -0.44 4.85
N ASN A 176 11.07 -0.75 5.34
CA ASN A 176 12.28 -0.01 5.03
C ASN A 176 13.15 -0.84 4.07
N GLN A 177 13.20 -0.43 2.79
CA GLN A 177 13.90 -1.21 1.76
C GLN A 177 15.41 -1.28 1.95
N SER A 178 16.04 -0.16 2.34
CA SER A 178 17.50 -0.11 2.44
C SER A 178 18.02 -0.91 3.62
N SER A 179 17.37 -0.84 4.77
CA SER A 179 17.73 -1.63 5.95
C SER A 179 17.10 -3.02 5.98
N LYS A 180 16.25 -3.37 5.00
CA LYS A 180 15.57 -4.68 4.90
C LYS A 180 14.79 -5.03 6.17
N LYS A 181 14.12 -4.02 6.75
CA LYS A 181 13.41 -4.13 8.02
C LYS A 181 11.96 -3.70 7.90
N ILE A 182 11.12 -4.28 8.74
CA ILE A 182 9.87 -3.67 9.14
C ILE A 182 10.10 -3.00 10.49
N ARG A 183 9.73 -1.73 10.58
CA ARG A 183 9.65 -0.98 11.83
C ARG A 183 8.20 -0.66 12.17
N THR A 184 7.91 -0.45 13.43
CA THR A 184 6.60 0.00 13.90
C THR A 184 6.70 1.43 14.43
N LEU A 185 5.66 2.21 14.13
CA LEU A 185 5.42 3.52 14.70
C LEU A 185 4.09 3.47 15.45
N ASN A 186 4.10 3.76 16.75
CA ASN A 186 2.87 3.98 17.48
C ASN A 186 2.35 5.39 17.14
N ILE A 187 1.16 5.47 16.51
CA ILE A 187 0.61 6.74 16.00
C ILE A 187 0.11 7.71 17.07
N GLN A 188 0.02 7.27 18.33
CA GLN A 188 -0.38 8.11 19.46
C GLN A 188 0.83 8.72 20.18
N THR A 189 1.92 7.97 20.31
CA THR A 189 3.12 8.37 21.06
C THR A 189 4.29 8.78 20.17
N ASN A 190 4.20 8.52 18.87
CA ASN A 190 5.28 8.67 17.87
C ASN A 190 6.53 7.84 18.19
N SER A 191 6.41 6.79 19.03
CA SER A 191 7.53 5.92 19.33
C SER A 191 7.78 4.92 18.19
N VAL A 192 9.05 4.78 17.79
CA VAL A 192 9.49 3.88 16.71
C VAL A 192 10.27 2.72 17.30
N ARG A 193 10.01 1.49 16.81
CA ARG A 193 10.70 0.26 17.23
C ARG A 193 10.99 -0.64 16.03
N ASP A 194 12.03 -1.46 16.12
CA ASP A 194 12.23 -2.56 15.17
C ASP A 194 11.17 -3.64 15.40
N TYR A 195 10.65 -4.19 14.31
CA TYR A 195 9.70 -5.30 14.34
C TYR A 195 10.31 -6.59 13.80
N ARG A 196 10.73 -6.58 12.53
CA ARG A 196 11.39 -7.75 11.90
C ARG A 196 12.50 -7.31 10.95
N VAL A 197 13.52 -8.18 10.80
CA VAL A 197 14.65 -8.01 9.89
C VAL A 197 14.64 -9.16 8.89
N PHE A 198 14.98 -8.88 7.64
CA PHE A 198 15.00 -9.85 6.53
C PHE A 198 16.38 -9.83 5.84
N ASN A 199 16.65 -10.87 5.05
CA ASN A 199 17.89 -10.96 4.27
C ASN A 199 17.79 -10.21 2.92
N GLU A 200 16.59 -9.81 2.52
CA GLU A 200 16.29 -9.16 1.25
C GLU A 200 15.36 -7.95 1.40
N LYS A 201 15.15 -7.20 0.31
CA LYS A 201 14.29 -6.02 0.31
C LYS A 201 12.85 -6.36 0.65
N VAL A 202 12.26 -5.55 1.53
CA VAL A 202 10.86 -5.61 1.95
C VAL A 202 10.08 -4.57 1.17
N TYR A 203 8.95 -4.97 0.59
CA TYR A 203 8.09 -4.10 -0.22
C TYR A 203 6.77 -3.77 0.46
N LYS A 204 6.11 -4.74 1.10
CA LYS A 204 4.87 -4.49 1.85
C LYS A 204 4.65 -5.52 2.95
N TYR A 205 4.07 -5.07 4.05
CA TYR A 205 3.56 -5.89 5.14
C TYR A 205 2.03 -5.85 5.11
N ILE A 206 1.40 -7.00 5.37
CA ILE A 206 -0.04 -7.14 5.36
C ILE A 206 -0.43 -7.95 6.59
N ASN A 207 -1.43 -7.47 7.34
CA ASN A 207 -2.08 -8.24 8.40
C ASN A 207 -3.56 -8.36 8.05
N VAL A 208 -4.02 -9.58 7.92
CA VAL A 208 -5.42 -9.90 7.64
C VAL A 208 -5.90 -10.97 8.59
N MET A 209 -6.89 -10.62 9.42
CA MET A 209 -7.51 -11.52 10.40
C MET A 209 -6.47 -12.19 11.34
N GLY A 210 -5.42 -11.46 11.71
CA GLY A 210 -4.34 -11.95 12.57
C GLY A 210 -3.26 -12.75 11.87
N ARG A 211 -3.42 -13.03 10.58
CA ARG A 211 -2.35 -13.64 9.77
C ARG A 211 -1.49 -12.55 9.16
N GLU A 212 -0.19 -12.72 9.28
CA GLU A 212 0.80 -11.77 8.80
C GLU A 212 1.45 -12.25 7.51
N PHE A 213 1.55 -11.36 6.55
CA PHE A 213 2.23 -11.61 5.28
C PHE A 213 3.27 -10.53 5.01
N VAL A 214 4.33 -10.91 4.32
CA VAL A 214 5.34 -9.97 3.83
C VAL A 214 5.62 -10.20 2.35
N TRP A 215 5.59 -9.13 1.59
CA TRP A 215 6.09 -9.12 0.23
C TRP A 215 7.56 -8.74 0.24
N LEU A 216 8.41 -9.71 -0.10
CA LEU A 216 9.85 -9.57 -0.27
C LEU A 216 10.22 -9.56 -1.75
N LYS A 217 11.48 -9.27 -2.06
CA LYS A 217 11.96 -9.28 -3.46
C LYS A 217 11.72 -10.63 -4.15
N SER A 218 11.86 -11.74 -3.44
CA SER A 218 11.71 -13.10 -3.97
C SER A 218 10.26 -13.58 -4.06
N GLY A 219 9.29 -12.91 -3.42
CA GLY A 219 7.89 -13.31 -3.45
C GLY A 219 7.08 -12.89 -2.22
N LEU A 220 5.95 -13.56 -2.02
CA LEU A 220 5.05 -13.37 -0.88
C LEU A 220 5.22 -14.52 0.11
N TYR A 221 5.30 -14.16 1.39
CA TYR A 221 5.53 -15.11 2.49
C TYR A 221 4.54 -14.89 3.62
N ILE A 222 4.16 -16.00 4.29
CA ILE A 222 3.51 -15.96 5.61
C ILE A 222 4.60 -15.80 6.67
N LEU A 223 4.36 -14.89 7.62
CA LEU A 223 5.18 -14.75 8.83
C LEU A 223 4.60 -15.62 9.95
N ASP A 224 5.42 -16.50 10.49
CA ASP A 224 5.09 -17.30 11.68
C ASP A 224 5.37 -16.49 12.95
#